data_10f8408c19bc673dd662ff4e738c4cbf
#
_entry.id   10f8408c19bc673dd662ff4e738c4cbf
#
_cell.length_a   1.000
_cell.length_b   1.000
_cell.length_c   1.000
_cell.angle_alpha   90.00
_cell.angle_beta   90.00
_cell.angle_gamma   90.00
#
_symmetry.space_group_name_H-M   'P 1'
#
loop_
_entity.id
_entity.type
_entity.pdbx_description
1 polymer ?
#
loop_
_entity_poly.entity_id
_entity_poly.type
_entity_poly.pdbx_seq_one_letter_code
_entity_poly.pdbx_strand_id
1 'polypeptide(L)'
;MSGLFTKDIVVLDVTSRLISAIVGVKKAQSVFGIKSVVEKDQPGYADGEWFDDLATVRTVKTVLSEAMQSASSRSKRLFIGVPGEFVTVVSKTVSVNLDRTRRIADDDIDFLLNKGADFGGSEFVLINTSAVYYAINGEDKLYSDVRGMYANSIEARVSYMLAERRFVDMFDKVASDLGFKDVRYVASNWAECVTLLDNEQRENAYVLMDIGYLSSSVSIAKGEGVLDMKSFSLGGAHISADICEALEVPFDYAEEAKSIVDINLNYSENKMLVNRDGQEIKASEVVPIVKGRLDVFASIISGILDGFASDAPSYLPIYLTGEGIATMRGARKYLAEKIGRNIEIVTPKLPGYVDAEQSSKIALLLIADTLSKRSVGDVIKSIFNGGKK
;
A
#
# COMPACT_ATOMS: atom_id res chain seq x y z
N MET A 1 -19.09 12.26 -34.48
CA MET A 1 -18.94 12.44 -33.03
C MET A 1 -18.38 11.14 -32.46
N SER A 2 -17.05 11.01 -32.35
CA SER A 2 -16.43 9.87 -31.72
C SER A 2 -16.57 10.04 -30.20
N GLY A 3 -17.51 9.31 -29.61
CA GLY A 3 -17.63 9.26 -28.16
C GLY A 3 -16.31 8.76 -27.57
N LEU A 4 -15.62 9.61 -26.82
CA LEU A 4 -14.52 9.19 -25.95
C LEU A 4 -15.10 8.16 -24.98
N PHE A 5 -14.93 6.88 -25.27
CA PHE A 5 -15.23 5.81 -24.32
C PHE A 5 -14.19 5.92 -23.19
N THR A 6 -14.57 6.60 -22.12
CA THR A 6 -13.84 6.55 -20.87
C THR A 6 -13.92 5.12 -20.34
N LYS A 7 -12.75 4.44 -20.27
CA LYS A 7 -12.70 3.09 -19.71
C LYS A 7 -12.83 3.16 -18.20
N ASP A 8 -13.77 2.41 -17.66
CA ASP A 8 -13.86 2.21 -16.21
C ASP A 8 -12.64 1.44 -15.71
N ILE A 9 -12.14 1.86 -14.56
CA ILE A 9 -11.06 1.22 -13.82
C ILE A 9 -11.70 0.57 -12.60
N VAL A 10 -11.58 -0.76 -12.50
CA VAL A 10 -12.10 -1.53 -11.38
C VAL A 10 -10.94 -1.95 -10.49
N VAL A 11 -11.03 -1.63 -9.22
CA VAL A 11 -10.03 -1.94 -8.20
C VAL A 11 -10.70 -2.71 -7.07
N LEU A 12 -10.03 -3.73 -6.59
CA LEU A 12 -10.33 -4.44 -5.35
C LEU A 12 -9.20 -4.16 -4.37
N ASP A 13 -9.51 -3.52 -3.27
CA ASP A 13 -8.60 -3.35 -2.14
C ASP A 13 -8.95 -4.33 -1.04
N VAL A 14 -7.96 -5.04 -0.53
CA VAL A 14 -8.12 -6.05 0.52
C VAL A 14 -7.25 -5.63 1.68
N THR A 15 -7.88 -5.25 2.79
CA THR A 15 -7.18 -4.93 4.03
C THR A 15 -7.59 -5.90 5.13
N SER A 16 -6.94 -5.84 6.28
CA SER A 16 -7.31 -6.66 7.44
C SER A 16 -8.65 -6.26 8.08
N ARG A 17 -9.24 -5.11 7.68
CA ARG A 17 -10.54 -4.64 8.17
C ARG A 17 -11.62 -4.74 7.12
N LEU A 18 -11.35 -4.26 5.91
CA LEU A 18 -12.33 -4.08 4.86
C LEU A 18 -11.90 -4.76 3.56
N ILE A 19 -12.89 -5.21 2.83
CA ILE A 19 -12.79 -5.54 1.40
C ILE A 19 -13.56 -4.45 0.65
N SER A 20 -12.85 -3.67 -0.18
CA SER A 20 -13.39 -2.51 -0.88
C SER A 20 -13.32 -2.70 -2.39
N ALA A 21 -14.42 -2.55 -3.11
CA ALA A 21 -14.46 -2.50 -4.56
C ALA A 21 -14.76 -1.08 -5.04
N ILE A 22 -13.90 -0.54 -5.90
CA ILE A 22 -14.02 0.81 -6.43
C ILE A 22 -14.12 0.74 -7.96
N VAL A 23 -15.07 1.48 -8.50
CA VAL A 23 -15.15 1.75 -9.95
C VAL A 23 -14.87 3.22 -10.19
N GLY A 24 -13.69 3.50 -10.72
CA GLY A 24 -13.27 4.83 -11.12
C GLY A 24 -13.39 5.06 -12.62
N VAL A 25 -13.40 6.32 -13.01
CA VAL A 25 -13.39 6.74 -14.41
C VAL A 25 -12.50 7.96 -14.59
N LYS A 26 -11.68 7.97 -15.62
CA LYS A 26 -10.95 9.16 -16.02
C LYS A 26 -11.82 10.03 -16.90
N LYS A 27 -12.16 11.22 -16.44
CA LYS A 27 -12.86 12.24 -17.21
C LYS A 27 -11.89 13.03 -18.09
N ALA A 28 -12.43 13.81 -19.04
CA ALA A 28 -11.61 14.75 -19.82
C ALA A 28 -10.80 15.66 -18.88
N GLN A 29 -9.62 16.13 -19.34
CA GLN A 29 -8.69 16.98 -18.58
C GLN A 29 -8.03 16.32 -17.37
N SER A 30 -7.85 14.99 -17.36
CA SER A 30 -7.15 14.23 -16.31
C SER A 30 -7.84 14.24 -14.93
N VAL A 31 -9.08 14.68 -14.84
CA VAL A 31 -9.85 14.64 -13.59
C VAL A 31 -10.35 13.22 -13.36
N PHE A 32 -10.01 12.67 -12.20
CA PHE A 32 -10.54 11.38 -11.74
C PHE A 32 -11.96 11.55 -11.17
N GLY A 33 -12.85 10.60 -11.48
CA GLY A 33 -14.15 10.48 -10.85
C GLY A 33 -14.36 9.06 -10.35
N ILE A 34 -14.96 8.94 -9.18
CA ILE A 34 -15.40 7.65 -8.64
C ILE A 34 -16.87 7.50 -8.97
N LYS A 35 -17.25 6.36 -9.56
CA LYS A 35 -18.62 6.01 -9.92
C LYS A 35 -19.30 5.22 -8.81
N SER A 36 -18.55 4.35 -8.13
CA SER A 36 -19.04 3.49 -7.08
C SER A 36 -17.91 3.10 -6.13
N VAL A 37 -18.24 3.03 -4.85
CA VAL A 37 -17.44 2.40 -3.80
C VAL A 37 -18.38 1.48 -3.02
N VAL A 38 -18.00 0.22 -2.85
CA VAL A 38 -18.70 -0.75 -2.03
C VAL A 38 -17.70 -1.40 -1.10
N GLU A 39 -18.00 -1.39 0.18
CA GLU A 39 -17.13 -1.87 1.24
C GLU A 39 -17.89 -2.83 2.17
N LYS A 40 -17.22 -3.86 2.61
CA LYS A 40 -17.72 -4.80 3.63
C LYS A 40 -16.56 -5.23 4.52
N ASP A 41 -16.89 -5.61 5.75
CA ASP A 41 -15.91 -6.13 6.69
C ASP A 41 -15.21 -7.36 6.11
N GLN A 42 -13.92 -7.51 6.45
CA GLN A 42 -13.11 -8.67 6.11
C GLN A 42 -13.40 -9.81 7.10
N PRO A 43 -14.08 -10.89 6.68
CA PRO A 43 -14.58 -11.90 7.60
C PRO A 43 -13.63 -13.06 7.88
N GLY A 44 -12.56 -13.22 7.10
CA GLY A 44 -11.80 -14.46 7.05
C GLY A 44 -10.30 -14.34 7.14
N TYR A 45 -9.77 -13.18 7.54
CA TYR A 45 -8.35 -12.91 7.58
C TYR A 45 -7.97 -12.11 8.83
N ALA A 46 -6.92 -12.54 9.53
CA ALA A 46 -6.27 -11.82 10.62
C ALA A 46 -4.83 -12.31 10.78
N ASP A 47 -3.95 -11.45 11.28
CA ASP A 47 -2.57 -11.76 11.66
C ASP A 47 -1.73 -12.42 10.56
N GLY A 48 -1.97 -12.07 9.29
CA GLY A 48 -1.28 -12.66 8.15
C GLY A 48 -1.82 -14.03 7.73
N GLU A 49 -2.87 -14.52 8.34
CA GLU A 49 -3.41 -15.86 8.08
C GLU A 49 -4.88 -15.84 7.65
N TRP A 50 -5.21 -16.72 6.72
CA TRP A 50 -6.58 -16.97 6.29
C TRP A 50 -7.20 -18.06 7.15
N PHE A 51 -8.28 -17.73 7.88
CA PHE A 51 -9.03 -18.69 8.68
C PHE A 51 -10.42 -19.03 8.09
N ASP A 52 -10.98 -18.19 7.20
CA ASP A 52 -12.20 -18.46 6.44
C ASP A 52 -12.10 -17.93 5.00
N ASP A 53 -11.40 -18.67 4.13
CA ASP A 53 -11.25 -18.37 2.70
C ASP A 53 -12.61 -18.24 2.01
N LEU A 54 -13.59 -19.07 2.41
CA LEU A 54 -14.92 -19.09 1.77
C LEU A 54 -15.73 -17.84 2.11
N ALA A 55 -15.65 -17.35 3.34
CA ALA A 55 -16.30 -16.10 3.71
C ALA A 55 -15.67 -14.93 2.97
N THR A 56 -14.34 -14.86 2.90
CA THR A 56 -13.61 -13.84 2.12
C THR A 56 -14.02 -13.88 0.65
N VAL A 57 -14.03 -15.05 0.01
CA VAL A 57 -14.43 -15.21 -1.40
C VAL A 57 -15.86 -14.72 -1.63
N ARG A 58 -16.81 -15.05 -0.72
CA ARG A 58 -18.21 -14.57 -0.81
C ARG A 58 -18.28 -13.05 -0.72
N THR A 59 -17.56 -12.45 0.23
CA THR A 59 -17.53 -11.00 0.42
C THR A 59 -16.94 -10.29 -0.81
N VAL A 60 -15.82 -10.79 -1.35
CA VAL A 60 -15.21 -10.26 -2.59
C VAL A 60 -16.18 -10.31 -3.77
N LYS A 61 -16.86 -11.44 -3.98
CA LYS A 61 -17.86 -11.56 -5.05
C LYS A 61 -18.99 -10.55 -4.87
N THR A 62 -19.44 -10.34 -3.64
CA THR A 62 -20.51 -9.40 -3.32
C THR A 62 -20.08 -7.96 -3.61
N VAL A 63 -18.95 -7.49 -3.06
CA VAL A 63 -18.54 -6.09 -3.24
C VAL A 63 -18.24 -5.78 -4.70
N LEU A 64 -17.59 -6.67 -5.45
CA LEU A 64 -17.33 -6.49 -6.87
C LEU A 64 -18.62 -6.45 -7.70
N SER A 65 -19.56 -7.36 -7.43
CA SER A 65 -20.83 -7.41 -8.16
C SER A 65 -21.67 -6.15 -7.89
N GLU A 66 -21.81 -5.74 -6.64
CA GLU A 66 -22.54 -4.54 -6.23
C GLU A 66 -21.91 -3.27 -6.81
N ALA A 67 -20.56 -3.15 -6.75
CA ALA A 67 -19.84 -1.99 -7.28
C ALA A 67 -19.96 -1.88 -8.81
N MET A 68 -19.82 -3.00 -9.52
CA MET A 68 -19.97 -3.06 -10.97
C MET A 68 -21.40 -2.72 -11.41
N GLN A 69 -22.40 -3.23 -10.70
CA GLN A 69 -23.81 -2.96 -10.94
C GLN A 69 -24.13 -1.48 -10.71
N SER A 70 -23.75 -0.93 -9.56
CA SER A 70 -23.99 0.47 -9.20
C SER A 70 -23.34 1.44 -10.21
N ALA A 71 -22.13 1.13 -10.66
CA ALA A 71 -21.42 1.92 -11.67
C ALA A 71 -21.91 1.69 -13.11
N SER A 72 -22.79 0.72 -13.35
CA SER A 72 -23.15 0.21 -14.69
C SER A 72 -21.89 -0.15 -15.51
N SER A 73 -20.86 -0.68 -14.86
CA SER A 73 -19.58 -0.99 -15.47
C SER A 73 -19.59 -2.38 -16.13
N ARG A 74 -18.95 -2.46 -17.30
CA ARG A 74 -18.73 -3.71 -18.06
C ARG A 74 -17.24 -4.01 -18.21
N SER A 75 -16.40 -3.42 -17.39
CA SER A 75 -14.94 -3.65 -17.43
C SER A 75 -14.64 -5.15 -17.29
N LYS A 76 -13.68 -5.62 -18.06
CA LYS A 76 -13.14 -6.99 -17.98
C LYS A 76 -11.73 -7.00 -17.36
N ARG A 77 -11.26 -5.82 -16.93
CA ARG A 77 -9.99 -5.64 -16.23
C ARG A 77 -10.26 -5.35 -14.77
N LEU A 78 -9.51 -6.02 -13.91
CA LEU A 78 -9.53 -5.85 -12.47
C LEU A 78 -8.11 -5.65 -11.96
N PHE A 79 -7.92 -4.63 -11.12
CA PHE A 79 -6.70 -4.45 -10.34
C PHE A 79 -6.98 -4.89 -8.90
N ILE A 80 -6.09 -5.71 -8.34
CA ILE A 80 -6.23 -6.25 -6.99
C ILE A 80 -5.04 -5.79 -6.15
N GLY A 81 -5.32 -5.08 -5.06
CA GLY A 81 -4.34 -4.72 -4.05
C GLY A 81 -3.90 -5.93 -3.27
N VAL A 82 -2.58 -6.12 -3.16
CA VAL A 82 -1.97 -7.15 -2.31
C VAL A 82 -1.45 -6.46 -1.07
N PRO A 83 -1.99 -6.75 0.13
CA PRO A 83 -1.52 -6.16 1.38
C PRO A 83 -0.09 -6.56 1.69
N GLY A 84 0.60 -5.73 2.47
CA GLY A 84 2.02 -5.89 2.75
C GLY A 84 2.42 -7.21 3.37
N GLU A 85 1.52 -7.84 4.13
CA GLU A 85 1.73 -9.16 4.76
C GLU A 85 1.93 -10.29 3.75
N PHE A 86 1.35 -10.14 2.55
CA PHE A 86 1.47 -11.12 1.45
C PHE A 86 2.49 -10.70 0.39
N VAL A 87 3.28 -9.66 0.66
CA VAL A 87 4.27 -9.13 -0.29
C VAL A 87 5.67 -9.27 0.28
N THR A 88 6.58 -9.82 -0.53
CA THR A 88 8.02 -9.78 -0.27
C THR A 88 8.68 -8.87 -1.30
N VAL A 89 9.54 -7.97 -0.83
CA VAL A 89 10.32 -7.06 -1.67
C VAL A 89 11.75 -7.60 -1.79
N VAL A 90 12.23 -7.71 -3.03
CA VAL A 90 13.63 -8.04 -3.33
C VAL A 90 14.22 -6.93 -4.18
N SER A 91 15.26 -6.29 -3.69
CA SER A 91 15.94 -5.21 -4.38
C SER A 91 17.33 -5.67 -4.85
N LYS A 92 17.59 -5.55 -6.16
CA LYS A 92 18.85 -6.01 -6.78
C LYS A 92 19.43 -4.91 -7.69
N THR A 93 20.76 -4.84 -7.77
CA THR A 93 21.43 -4.07 -8.83
C THR A 93 21.57 -4.95 -10.06
N VAL A 94 21.13 -4.43 -11.20
CA VAL A 94 21.13 -5.10 -12.49
C VAL A 94 21.81 -4.20 -13.53
N SER A 95 22.63 -4.75 -14.38
CA SER A 95 23.33 -3.99 -15.42
C SER A 95 23.24 -4.66 -16.79
N VAL A 96 23.27 -3.85 -17.85
CA VAL A 96 23.27 -4.28 -19.25
C VAL A 96 24.31 -3.44 -20.01
N ASN A 97 25.14 -4.11 -20.79
CA ASN A 97 26.02 -3.44 -21.76
C ASN A 97 25.29 -3.34 -23.11
N LEU A 98 25.35 -2.18 -23.73
CA LEU A 98 24.88 -1.95 -25.09
C LEU A 98 26.01 -2.22 -26.07
N ASP A 99 25.69 -2.75 -27.26
CA ASP A 99 26.70 -3.11 -28.29
C ASP A 99 27.57 -1.92 -28.69
N ARG A 100 27.04 -0.72 -28.59
CA ARG A 100 27.72 0.56 -28.88
C ARG A 100 27.05 1.68 -28.12
N THR A 101 27.72 2.81 -28.02
CA THR A 101 27.08 4.04 -27.49
C THR A 101 25.93 4.44 -28.41
N ARG A 102 24.73 4.42 -27.88
CA ARG A 102 23.50 4.78 -28.59
C ARG A 102 22.43 5.32 -27.62
N ARG A 103 21.36 5.82 -28.17
CA ARG A 103 20.20 6.22 -27.36
C ARG A 103 19.57 5.01 -26.70
N ILE A 104 19.27 5.16 -25.41
CA ILE A 104 18.54 4.18 -24.61
C ILE A 104 17.06 4.22 -25.03
N ALA A 105 16.53 3.06 -25.42
CA ALA A 105 15.14 2.86 -25.80
C ALA A 105 14.34 2.20 -24.67
N ASP A 106 13.00 2.19 -24.79
CA ASP A 106 12.12 1.50 -23.83
C ASP A 106 12.44 0.01 -23.72
N ASP A 107 12.72 -0.65 -24.86
CA ASP A 107 13.10 -2.08 -24.89
C ASP A 107 14.37 -2.37 -24.06
N ASP A 108 15.32 -1.44 -23.99
CA ASP A 108 16.54 -1.59 -23.18
C ASP A 108 16.21 -1.56 -21.69
N ILE A 109 15.30 -0.67 -21.31
CA ILE A 109 14.82 -0.58 -19.92
C ILE A 109 14.03 -1.83 -19.57
N ASP A 110 13.12 -2.27 -20.41
CA ASP A 110 12.34 -3.50 -20.21
C ASP A 110 13.25 -4.72 -20.08
N PHE A 111 14.26 -4.83 -20.94
CA PHE A 111 15.26 -5.90 -20.85
C PHE A 111 16.05 -5.84 -19.53
N LEU A 112 16.51 -4.66 -19.15
CA LEU A 112 17.25 -4.43 -17.90
C LEU A 112 16.41 -4.84 -16.68
N LEU A 113 15.15 -4.37 -16.59
CA LEU A 113 14.26 -4.68 -15.49
C LEU A 113 13.95 -6.17 -15.37
N ASN A 114 13.79 -6.85 -16.51
CA ASN A 114 13.49 -8.28 -16.55
C ASN A 114 14.71 -9.17 -16.27
N LYS A 115 15.92 -8.69 -16.51
CA LYS A 115 17.16 -9.47 -16.35
C LYS A 115 17.36 -9.99 -14.93
N GLY A 116 16.91 -9.25 -13.92
CA GLY A 116 16.99 -9.64 -12.52
C GLY A 116 15.75 -10.37 -11.98
N ALA A 117 14.74 -10.62 -12.81
CA ALA A 117 13.43 -11.13 -12.43
C ALA A 117 13.36 -12.67 -12.32
N ASP A 118 14.49 -13.35 -12.21
CA ASP A 118 14.54 -14.80 -11.99
C ASP A 118 14.28 -15.11 -10.49
N PHE A 119 13.04 -15.42 -10.17
CA PHE A 119 12.59 -15.84 -8.86
C PHE A 119 12.03 -17.28 -9.00
N GLY A 120 12.93 -18.25 -8.97
CA GLY A 120 12.55 -19.66 -8.97
C GLY A 120 11.73 -20.01 -7.74
N GLY A 121 10.76 -20.93 -7.90
CA GLY A 121 9.92 -21.44 -6.83
C GLY A 121 8.43 -21.33 -7.11
N SER A 122 7.65 -22.11 -6.35
CA SER A 122 6.19 -22.18 -6.49
C SER A 122 5.44 -21.28 -5.49
N GLU A 123 6.13 -20.74 -4.49
CA GLU A 123 5.49 -20.05 -3.36
C GLU A 123 5.12 -18.59 -3.65
N PHE A 124 5.84 -17.95 -4.57
CA PHE A 124 5.66 -16.55 -4.89
C PHE A 124 5.40 -16.29 -6.37
N VAL A 125 4.73 -15.16 -6.65
CA VAL A 125 4.45 -14.64 -7.99
C VAL A 125 4.99 -13.22 -8.08
N LEU A 126 5.80 -12.92 -9.09
CA LEU A 126 6.23 -11.56 -9.38
C LEU A 126 5.02 -10.73 -9.85
N ILE A 127 4.67 -9.69 -9.10
CA ILE A 127 3.52 -8.82 -9.39
C ILE A 127 3.91 -7.42 -9.86
N ASN A 128 5.05 -6.90 -9.39
CA ASN A 128 5.54 -5.57 -9.76
C ASN A 128 7.05 -5.57 -9.95
N THR A 129 7.52 -4.78 -10.91
CA THR A 129 8.92 -4.46 -11.12
C THR A 129 9.05 -2.96 -11.36
N SER A 130 9.95 -2.30 -10.63
CA SER A 130 10.19 -0.87 -10.78
C SER A 130 11.65 -0.53 -10.51
N ALA A 131 12.17 0.50 -11.18
CA ALA A 131 13.49 1.01 -10.88
C ALA A 131 13.45 2.00 -9.71
N VAL A 132 14.39 1.88 -8.81
CA VAL A 132 14.66 2.85 -7.73
C VAL A 132 15.46 4.03 -8.28
N TYR A 133 16.50 3.72 -9.04
CA TYR A 133 17.34 4.68 -9.79
C TYR A 133 18.08 3.95 -10.92
N TYR A 134 18.64 4.76 -11.83
CA TYR A 134 19.54 4.31 -12.89
C TYR A 134 20.89 4.98 -12.77
N ALA A 135 21.93 4.32 -13.29
CA ALA A 135 23.24 4.88 -13.59
C ALA A 135 23.63 4.47 -15.01
N ILE A 136 24.42 5.29 -15.69
CA ILE A 136 24.86 5.03 -17.07
C ILE A 136 26.40 5.17 -17.15
N ASN A 137 27.02 4.42 -18.07
CA ASN A 137 28.46 4.50 -18.39
C ASN A 137 29.39 4.30 -17.19
N GLY A 138 28.94 3.69 -16.09
CA GLY A 138 29.71 3.54 -14.85
C GLY A 138 29.91 4.85 -14.08
N GLU A 139 29.07 5.85 -14.31
CA GLU A 139 29.12 7.12 -13.60
C GLU A 139 28.45 7.00 -12.21
N ASP A 140 28.92 7.78 -11.22
CA ASP A 140 28.31 7.84 -9.89
C ASP A 140 26.99 8.61 -9.86
N LYS A 141 26.65 9.28 -10.96
CA LYS A 141 25.42 10.07 -11.08
C LYS A 141 24.22 9.16 -11.22
N LEU A 142 23.23 9.35 -10.33
CA LEU A 142 21.98 8.63 -10.33
C LEU A 142 20.87 9.42 -11.04
N TYR A 143 20.02 8.70 -11.77
CA TYR A 143 18.94 9.26 -12.58
C TYR A 143 17.62 8.55 -12.21
N SER A 144 16.52 9.29 -12.27
CA SER A 144 15.17 8.73 -12.14
C SER A 144 14.69 8.09 -13.45
N ASP A 145 15.17 8.60 -14.60
CA ASP A 145 14.91 8.06 -15.95
C ASP A 145 16.12 8.33 -16.85
N VAL A 146 16.44 7.38 -17.71
CA VAL A 146 17.58 7.46 -18.65
C VAL A 146 17.16 7.28 -20.11
N ARG A 147 15.85 7.17 -20.38
CA ARG A 147 15.33 7.03 -21.75
C ARG A 147 15.74 8.21 -22.61
N GLY A 148 16.21 7.90 -23.81
CA GLY A 148 16.68 8.90 -24.78
C GLY A 148 18.08 9.46 -24.51
N MET A 149 18.71 9.15 -23.37
CA MET A 149 20.12 9.48 -23.10
C MET A 149 21.05 8.56 -23.90
N TYR A 150 22.27 9.03 -24.17
CA TYR A 150 23.29 8.23 -24.85
C TYR A 150 24.13 7.46 -23.84
N ALA A 151 24.23 6.14 -23.98
CA ALA A 151 25.05 5.30 -23.13
C ALA A 151 25.60 4.09 -23.87
N ASN A 152 26.66 3.48 -23.31
CA ASN A 152 27.16 2.16 -23.67
C ASN A 152 26.84 1.09 -22.63
N SER A 153 26.45 1.50 -21.43
CA SER A 153 25.99 0.63 -20.36
C SER A 153 24.92 1.32 -19.50
N ILE A 154 24.01 0.50 -18.98
CA ILE A 154 22.92 0.93 -18.09
C ILE A 154 22.98 0.03 -16.87
N GLU A 155 22.95 0.62 -15.69
CA GLU A 155 22.76 -0.05 -14.43
C GLU A 155 21.50 0.50 -13.76
N ALA A 156 20.77 -0.34 -13.02
CA ALA A 156 19.67 0.09 -12.21
C ALA A 156 19.63 -0.66 -10.87
N ARG A 157 19.24 0.02 -9.81
CA ARG A 157 18.71 -0.63 -8.63
C ARG A 157 17.23 -0.91 -8.89
N VAL A 158 16.86 -2.18 -8.92
CA VAL A 158 15.52 -2.64 -9.29
C VAL A 158 14.84 -3.27 -8.11
N SER A 159 13.60 -2.88 -7.89
CA SER A 159 12.68 -3.41 -6.89
C SER A 159 11.76 -4.44 -7.57
N TYR A 160 11.73 -5.65 -7.05
CA TYR A 160 10.84 -6.73 -7.43
C TYR A 160 9.90 -7.03 -6.28
N MET A 161 8.61 -6.98 -6.53
CA MET A 161 7.58 -7.28 -5.55
C MET A 161 6.93 -8.60 -5.88
N LEU A 162 6.96 -9.49 -4.91
CA LEU A 162 6.54 -10.87 -5.01
C LEU A 162 5.34 -11.07 -4.09
N ALA A 163 4.20 -11.48 -4.65
CA ALA A 163 3.02 -11.84 -3.87
C ALA A 163 3.03 -13.34 -3.55
N GLU A 164 2.49 -13.71 -2.40
CA GLU A 164 2.24 -15.12 -2.08
C GLU A 164 1.31 -15.75 -3.11
N ARG A 165 1.67 -16.92 -3.61
CA ARG A 165 0.89 -17.66 -4.61
C ARG A 165 -0.51 -17.99 -4.12
N ARG A 166 -0.67 -18.36 -2.85
CA ARG A 166 -1.99 -18.66 -2.27
C ARG A 166 -2.95 -17.48 -2.41
N PHE A 167 -2.46 -16.26 -2.17
CA PHE A 167 -3.25 -15.04 -2.38
C PHE A 167 -3.69 -14.92 -3.85
N VAL A 168 -2.73 -15.01 -4.77
CA VAL A 168 -2.98 -14.87 -6.21
C VAL A 168 -3.97 -15.93 -6.70
N ASP A 169 -3.76 -17.21 -6.38
CA ASP A 169 -4.61 -18.31 -6.83
C ASP A 169 -6.06 -18.18 -6.32
N MET A 170 -6.25 -17.73 -5.07
CA MET A 170 -7.59 -17.49 -4.51
C MET A 170 -8.33 -16.40 -5.27
N PHE A 171 -7.69 -15.27 -5.53
CA PHE A 171 -8.34 -14.14 -6.18
C PHE A 171 -8.47 -14.31 -7.69
N ASP A 172 -7.58 -15.04 -8.37
CA ASP A 172 -7.73 -15.42 -9.78
C ASP A 172 -8.99 -16.24 -10.00
N LYS A 173 -9.27 -17.20 -9.11
CA LYS A 173 -10.50 -18.00 -9.17
C LYS A 173 -11.75 -17.13 -9.03
N VAL A 174 -11.76 -16.20 -8.07
CA VAL A 174 -12.89 -15.27 -7.87
C VAL A 174 -13.07 -14.37 -9.08
N ALA A 175 -12.00 -13.79 -9.61
CA ALA A 175 -12.03 -12.92 -10.77
C ALA A 175 -12.54 -13.64 -12.02
N SER A 176 -12.09 -14.88 -12.22
CA SER A 176 -12.55 -15.75 -13.32
C SER A 176 -14.05 -16.05 -13.22
N ASP A 177 -14.55 -16.40 -12.03
CA ASP A 177 -15.97 -16.66 -11.78
C ASP A 177 -16.86 -15.44 -12.09
N LEU A 178 -16.34 -14.23 -11.87
CA LEU A 178 -17.01 -12.96 -12.19
C LEU A 178 -16.81 -12.50 -13.65
N GLY A 179 -16.04 -13.27 -14.42
CA GLY A 179 -15.81 -13.05 -15.86
C GLY A 179 -14.84 -11.92 -16.18
N PHE A 180 -13.95 -11.55 -15.26
CA PHE A 180 -12.78 -10.74 -15.55
C PHE A 180 -11.79 -11.55 -16.42
N LYS A 181 -11.06 -10.85 -17.31
CA LYS A 181 -10.13 -11.48 -18.26
C LYS A 181 -8.71 -10.93 -18.19
N ASP A 182 -8.54 -9.78 -17.58
CA ASP A 182 -7.26 -9.10 -17.37
C ASP A 182 -7.20 -8.74 -15.88
N VAL A 183 -6.56 -9.59 -15.09
CA VAL A 183 -6.36 -9.41 -13.65
C VAL A 183 -4.92 -8.97 -13.42
N ARG A 184 -4.74 -7.91 -12.66
CA ARG A 184 -3.44 -7.35 -12.32
C ARG A 184 -3.32 -7.15 -10.84
N TYR A 185 -2.29 -7.74 -10.25
CA TYR A 185 -1.96 -7.58 -8.86
C TYR A 185 -1.02 -6.38 -8.67
N VAL A 186 -1.25 -5.64 -7.60
CA VAL A 186 -0.48 -4.44 -7.26
C VAL A 186 -0.18 -4.48 -5.76
N ALA A 187 1.08 -4.41 -5.36
CA ALA A 187 1.41 -4.27 -3.95
C ALA A 187 0.85 -2.95 -3.42
N SER A 188 -0.05 -2.99 -2.42
CA SER A 188 -0.74 -1.82 -1.89
C SER A 188 0.25 -0.79 -1.36
N ASN A 189 1.25 -1.23 -0.60
CA ASN A 189 2.29 -0.35 -0.05
C ASN A 189 3.15 0.33 -1.14
N TRP A 190 3.43 -0.35 -2.26
CA TRP A 190 4.09 0.29 -3.39
C TRP A 190 3.20 1.36 -4.03
N ALA A 191 1.91 1.06 -4.23
CA ALA A 191 0.97 2.04 -4.75
C ALA A 191 0.93 3.30 -3.88
N GLU A 192 0.91 3.14 -2.55
CA GLU A 192 0.97 4.26 -1.60
C GLU A 192 2.29 5.04 -1.71
N CYS A 193 3.44 4.35 -1.72
CA CYS A 193 4.74 4.99 -1.89
C CYS A 193 4.78 5.90 -3.13
N VAL A 194 4.24 5.46 -4.26
CA VAL A 194 4.36 6.21 -5.53
C VAL A 194 3.23 7.21 -5.78
N THR A 195 2.14 7.18 -5.01
CA THR A 195 0.97 8.04 -5.27
C THR A 195 0.66 9.04 -4.17
N LEU A 196 0.99 8.76 -2.91
CA LEU A 196 0.73 9.69 -1.80
C LEU A 196 1.72 10.84 -1.75
N LEU A 197 2.94 10.62 -2.23
CA LEU A 197 4.04 11.57 -2.28
C LEU A 197 4.19 12.17 -3.67
N ASP A 198 4.58 13.44 -3.75
CA ASP A 198 4.90 14.07 -5.03
C ASP A 198 6.30 13.68 -5.53
N ASN A 199 6.63 14.10 -6.75
CA ASN A 199 7.91 13.74 -7.37
C ASN A 199 9.11 14.27 -6.58
N GLU A 200 9.03 15.50 -6.04
CA GLU A 200 10.11 16.13 -5.28
C GLU A 200 10.39 15.35 -3.99
N GLN A 201 9.33 14.95 -3.26
CA GLN A 201 9.46 14.13 -2.06
C GLN A 201 10.08 12.77 -2.35
N ARG A 202 9.84 12.19 -3.55
CA ARG A 202 10.36 10.87 -3.96
C ARG A 202 11.75 10.91 -4.61
N GLU A 203 12.31 12.08 -4.94
CA GLU A 203 13.69 12.18 -5.51
C GLU A 203 14.75 11.60 -4.57
N ASN A 204 14.57 11.78 -3.27
CA ASN A 204 15.40 11.18 -2.25
C ASN A 204 14.75 9.95 -1.64
N ALA A 205 15.51 9.14 -0.92
CA ALA A 205 14.96 8.05 -0.14
C ALA A 205 14.10 8.59 1.02
N TYR A 206 13.07 7.84 1.38
CA TYR A 206 12.14 8.15 2.47
C TYR A 206 11.61 6.86 3.08
N VAL A 207 11.00 6.99 4.25
CA VAL A 207 10.27 5.90 4.90
C VAL A 207 8.78 6.20 4.85
N LEU A 208 7.97 5.22 4.43
CA LEU A 208 6.53 5.26 4.56
C LEU A 208 6.08 4.19 5.56
N MET A 209 5.36 4.62 6.58
CA MET A 209 4.68 3.76 7.54
C MET A 209 3.19 3.76 7.22
N ASP A 210 2.66 2.61 6.84
CA ASP A 210 1.22 2.36 6.77
C ASP A 210 0.82 1.58 8.02
N ILE A 211 0.11 2.24 8.93
CA ILE A 211 -0.40 1.59 10.15
C ILE A 211 -1.88 1.33 9.96
N GLY A 212 -2.20 0.09 9.64
CA GLY A 212 -3.55 -0.36 9.36
C GLY A 212 -4.34 -0.78 10.60
N TYR A 213 -5.39 -1.58 10.39
CA TYR A 213 -6.32 -1.99 11.46
C TYR A 213 -5.74 -3.11 12.34
N LEU A 214 -5.36 -4.26 11.75
CA LEU A 214 -4.70 -5.37 12.47
C LEU A 214 -3.23 -5.49 12.14
N SER A 215 -2.79 -5.03 10.98
CA SER A 215 -1.43 -5.15 10.50
C SER A 215 -0.88 -3.80 10.06
N SER A 216 0.44 -3.70 10.02
CA SER A 216 1.15 -2.49 9.62
C SER A 216 2.37 -2.84 8.79
N SER A 217 2.87 -1.88 8.05
CA SER A 217 4.11 -2.02 7.29
C SER A 217 4.98 -0.77 7.38
N VAL A 218 6.28 -0.97 7.25
CA VAL A 218 7.29 0.07 7.11
C VAL A 218 8.07 -0.21 5.85
N SER A 219 8.03 0.73 4.91
CA SER A 219 8.72 0.66 3.62
C SER A 219 9.79 1.73 3.52
N ILE A 220 10.98 1.37 3.04
CA ILE A 220 11.95 2.34 2.55
C ILE A 220 11.88 2.39 1.03
N ALA A 221 11.68 3.58 0.47
CA ALA A 221 11.47 3.77 -0.96
C ALA A 221 12.24 4.98 -1.51
N LYS A 222 12.44 4.99 -2.83
CA LYS A 222 13.01 6.10 -3.59
C LYS A 222 12.50 6.03 -5.03
N GLY A 223 12.18 7.16 -5.63
CA GLY A 223 11.68 7.22 -7.01
C GLY A 223 10.38 6.43 -7.16
N GLU A 224 10.38 5.43 -8.01
CA GLU A 224 9.24 4.53 -8.22
C GLU A 224 9.44 3.15 -7.60
N GLY A 225 10.51 2.91 -6.83
CA GLY A 225 10.82 1.61 -6.28
C GLY A 225 10.86 1.58 -4.74
N VAL A 226 10.58 0.40 -4.20
CA VAL A 226 10.75 0.09 -2.77
C VAL A 226 12.05 -0.67 -2.59
N LEU A 227 12.92 -0.18 -1.72
CA LEU A 227 14.23 -0.80 -1.43
C LEU A 227 14.09 -2.00 -0.50
N ASP A 228 13.30 -1.85 0.55
CA ASP A 228 12.95 -2.91 1.49
C ASP A 228 11.60 -2.59 2.15
N MET A 229 10.94 -3.61 2.69
CA MET A 229 9.66 -3.49 3.38
C MET A 229 9.57 -4.58 4.47
N LYS A 230 9.04 -4.19 5.62
CA LYS A 230 8.70 -5.12 6.70
C LYS A 230 7.26 -4.90 7.13
N SER A 231 6.51 -6.00 7.22
CA SER A 231 5.16 -6.01 7.76
C SER A 231 5.15 -6.69 9.12
N PHE A 232 4.20 -6.31 9.96
CA PHE A 232 4.02 -6.89 11.29
C PHE A 232 2.54 -6.85 11.71
N SER A 233 2.11 -7.85 12.50
CA SER A 233 0.73 -8.04 12.92
C SER A 233 0.42 -7.19 14.16
N LEU A 234 0.43 -5.87 13.99
CA LEU A 234 -0.01 -4.89 14.97
C LEU A 234 -0.62 -3.69 14.25
N GLY A 235 -1.84 -3.31 14.64
CA GLY A 235 -2.57 -2.18 14.05
C GLY A 235 -3.43 -1.47 15.08
N GLY A 236 -4.25 -0.51 14.60
CA GLY A 236 -5.07 0.35 15.46
C GLY A 236 -6.11 -0.39 16.28
N ALA A 237 -6.60 -1.55 15.83
CA ALA A 237 -7.55 -2.37 16.57
C ALA A 237 -6.97 -2.94 17.87
N HIS A 238 -5.66 -3.14 17.94
CA HIS A 238 -5.01 -3.60 19.18
C HIS A 238 -5.06 -2.55 20.29
N ILE A 239 -5.11 -1.26 19.95
CA ILE A 239 -5.35 -0.20 20.94
C ILE A 239 -6.75 -0.34 21.53
N SER A 240 -7.75 -0.60 20.68
CA SER A 240 -9.13 -0.79 21.12
C SER A 240 -9.30 -2.08 21.92
N ALA A 241 -8.60 -3.14 21.54
CA ALA A 241 -8.57 -4.39 22.30
C ALA A 241 -7.97 -4.20 23.69
N ASP A 242 -6.88 -3.42 23.82
CA ASP A 242 -6.31 -3.09 25.13
C ASP A 242 -7.28 -2.29 26.01
N ILE A 243 -8.00 -1.32 25.41
CA ILE A 243 -9.02 -0.55 26.16
C ILE A 243 -10.16 -1.47 26.57
N CYS A 244 -10.64 -2.34 25.67
CA CYS A 244 -11.69 -3.31 25.94
C CYS A 244 -11.31 -4.25 27.09
N GLU A 245 -10.11 -4.79 27.09
CA GLU A 245 -9.61 -5.71 28.11
C GLU A 245 -9.37 -4.98 29.46
N ALA A 246 -8.71 -3.84 29.43
CA ALA A 246 -8.35 -3.11 30.65
C ALA A 246 -9.55 -2.52 31.40
N LEU A 247 -10.59 -2.11 30.67
CA LEU A 247 -11.78 -1.46 31.25
C LEU A 247 -13.02 -2.38 31.29
N GLU A 248 -12.89 -3.62 30.79
CA GLU A 248 -13.99 -4.61 30.72
C GLU A 248 -15.22 -4.07 29.96
N VAL A 249 -15.00 -3.31 28.86
CA VAL A 249 -16.06 -2.70 28.06
C VAL A 249 -16.20 -3.39 26.70
N PRO A 250 -17.38 -3.33 26.05
CA PRO A 250 -17.53 -3.83 24.68
C PRO A 250 -16.60 -3.14 23.70
N PHE A 251 -16.18 -3.86 22.64
CA PHE A 251 -15.19 -3.40 21.70
C PHE A 251 -15.60 -2.12 20.94
N ASP A 252 -16.88 -1.97 20.60
CA ASP A 252 -17.42 -0.77 19.95
C ASP A 252 -17.30 0.50 20.82
N TYR A 253 -17.42 0.37 22.15
CA TYR A 253 -17.20 1.47 23.08
C TYR A 253 -15.70 1.82 23.18
N ALA A 254 -14.83 0.82 23.14
CA ALA A 254 -13.38 1.01 23.11
C ALA A 254 -12.94 1.73 21.83
N GLU A 255 -13.48 1.33 20.65
CA GLU A 255 -13.26 2.01 19.38
C GLU A 255 -13.73 3.46 19.42
N GLU A 256 -14.92 3.73 19.98
CA GLU A 256 -15.44 5.08 20.16
C GLU A 256 -14.51 5.91 21.05
N ALA A 257 -14.10 5.39 22.22
CA ALA A 257 -13.20 6.08 23.13
C ALA A 257 -11.85 6.40 22.46
N LYS A 258 -11.27 5.44 21.72
CA LYS A 258 -10.04 5.63 20.93
C LYS A 258 -10.19 6.75 19.91
N SER A 259 -11.32 6.82 19.21
CA SER A 259 -11.54 7.82 18.15
C SER A 259 -11.67 9.25 18.69
N ILE A 260 -12.13 9.40 19.94
CA ILE A 260 -12.39 10.70 20.57
C ILE A 260 -11.17 11.22 21.33
N VAL A 261 -10.37 10.33 21.94
CA VAL A 261 -9.27 10.72 22.83
C VAL A 261 -8.21 11.54 22.10
N ASP A 262 -7.73 12.61 22.73
CA ASP A 262 -6.52 13.35 22.33
C ASP A 262 -5.45 13.14 23.39
N ILE A 263 -4.44 12.36 23.09
CA ILE A 263 -3.40 11.99 24.06
C ILE A 263 -2.41 13.11 24.40
N ASN A 264 -2.50 14.28 23.72
CA ASN A 264 -1.74 15.49 24.08
C ASN A 264 -2.40 16.32 25.16
N LEU A 265 -3.70 16.08 25.44
CA LEU A 265 -4.44 16.90 26.38
C LEU A 265 -4.25 16.40 27.83
N ASN A 266 -4.18 17.34 28.74
CA ASN A 266 -4.32 17.06 30.17
C ASN A 266 -5.81 17.12 30.50
N TYR A 267 -6.43 15.96 30.67
CA TYR A 267 -7.83 15.86 31.03
C TYR A 267 -8.03 16.00 32.55
N SER A 268 -9.19 16.56 32.93
CA SER A 268 -9.64 16.44 34.32
C SER A 268 -9.96 14.97 34.61
N GLU A 269 -9.82 14.54 35.88
CA GLU A 269 -10.06 13.16 36.31
C GLU A 269 -11.43 12.61 35.91
N ASN A 270 -12.44 13.47 35.83
CA ASN A 270 -13.82 13.10 35.53
C ASN A 270 -14.22 13.35 34.03
N LYS A 271 -13.27 13.63 33.14
CA LYS A 271 -13.62 13.83 31.75
C LYS A 271 -14.04 12.51 31.11
N MET A 272 -15.33 12.40 30.78
CA MET A 272 -15.89 11.27 30.04
C MET A 272 -15.58 11.40 28.56
N LEU A 273 -15.14 10.28 27.93
CA LEU A 273 -15.07 10.07 26.49
C LEU A 273 -16.35 9.40 26.00
N VAL A 274 -16.80 8.37 26.70
CA VAL A 274 -18.04 7.65 26.41
C VAL A 274 -18.89 7.63 27.68
N ASN A 275 -20.18 7.93 27.55
CA ASN A 275 -21.16 7.81 28.65
C ASN A 275 -22.53 7.49 28.03
N ARG A 276 -22.79 6.22 27.84
CA ARG A 276 -24.07 5.71 27.32
C ARG A 276 -24.29 4.26 27.73
N ASP A 277 -25.57 3.85 27.80
CA ASP A 277 -25.99 2.47 28.09
C ASP A 277 -25.39 1.88 29.40
N GLY A 278 -25.10 2.75 30.37
CA GLY A 278 -24.50 2.37 31.66
C GLY A 278 -22.97 2.18 31.58
N GLN A 279 -22.35 2.42 30.45
CA GLN A 279 -20.89 2.40 30.28
C GLN A 279 -20.32 3.82 30.44
N GLU A 280 -19.35 3.97 31.34
CA GLU A 280 -18.62 5.21 31.57
C GLU A 280 -17.13 5.00 31.32
N ILE A 281 -16.59 5.63 30.31
CA ILE A 281 -15.15 5.53 29.98
C ILE A 281 -14.51 6.90 30.11
N LYS A 282 -13.52 7.01 30.99
CA LYS A 282 -12.84 8.28 31.31
C LYS A 282 -11.55 8.42 30.46
N ALA A 283 -11.26 9.65 30.09
CA ALA A 283 -10.02 9.98 29.38
C ALA A 283 -8.77 9.64 30.22
N SER A 284 -8.84 9.80 31.55
CA SER A 284 -7.74 9.47 32.47
C SER A 284 -7.37 7.98 32.48
N GLU A 285 -8.33 7.11 32.14
CA GLU A 285 -8.14 5.66 32.07
C GLU A 285 -7.62 5.25 30.67
N VAL A 286 -8.15 5.86 29.62
CA VAL A 286 -7.82 5.53 28.23
C VAL A 286 -6.42 6.02 27.81
N VAL A 287 -6.03 7.24 28.18
CA VAL A 287 -4.74 7.84 27.75
C VAL A 287 -3.53 6.97 28.12
N PRO A 288 -3.39 6.41 29.34
CA PRO A 288 -2.26 5.54 29.66
C PRO A 288 -2.24 4.25 28.81
N ILE A 289 -3.40 3.66 28.55
CA ILE A 289 -3.54 2.44 27.73
C ILE A 289 -3.07 2.71 26.31
N VAL A 290 -3.58 3.79 25.68
CA VAL A 290 -3.17 4.20 24.33
C VAL A 290 -1.66 4.47 24.26
N LYS A 291 -1.10 5.21 25.23
CA LYS A 291 0.34 5.50 25.26
C LYS A 291 1.17 4.22 25.43
N GLY A 292 0.73 3.28 26.25
CA GLY A 292 1.40 1.98 26.41
C GLY A 292 1.47 1.21 25.09
N ARG A 293 0.37 1.17 24.32
CA ARG A 293 0.38 0.53 23.00
C ARG A 293 1.24 1.30 21.99
N LEU A 294 1.22 2.61 22.01
CA LEU A 294 2.09 3.42 21.14
C LEU A 294 3.59 3.25 21.47
N ASP A 295 3.96 2.98 22.72
CA ASP A 295 5.33 2.61 23.08
C ASP A 295 5.76 1.29 22.43
N VAL A 296 4.85 0.31 22.34
CA VAL A 296 5.10 -0.94 21.60
C VAL A 296 5.29 -0.67 20.11
N PHE A 297 4.44 0.13 19.48
CA PHE A 297 4.63 0.55 18.07
C PHE A 297 5.99 1.22 17.88
N ALA A 298 6.35 2.17 18.72
CA ALA A 298 7.63 2.88 18.63
C ALA A 298 8.82 1.93 18.72
N SER A 299 8.76 0.93 19.61
CA SER A 299 9.82 -0.09 19.77
C SER A 299 9.96 -0.95 18.51
N ILE A 300 8.85 -1.47 17.96
CA ILE A 300 8.86 -2.30 16.74
C ILE A 300 9.38 -1.49 15.55
N ILE A 301 8.86 -0.28 15.36
CA ILE A 301 9.25 0.61 14.25
C ILE A 301 10.74 0.96 14.36
N SER A 302 11.24 1.30 15.55
CA SER A 302 12.67 1.58 15.75
C SER A 302 13.54 0.38 15.39
N GLY A 303 13.15 -0.84 15.81
CA GLY A 303 13.85 -2.07 15.44
C GLY A 303 13.88 -2.34 13.94
N ILE A 304 12.78 -2.04 13.22
CA ILE A 304 12.72 -2.15 11.76
C ILE A 304 13.63 -1.11 11.10
N LEU A 305 13.59 0.15 11.56
CA LEU A 305 14.44 1.23 11.04
C LEU A 305 15.93 0.95 11.26
N ASP A 306 16.29 0.37 12.39
CA ASP A 306 17.65 -0.07 12.67
C ASP A 306 18.08 -1.21 11.73
N GLY A 307 17.16 -2.11 11.39
CA GLY A 307 17.38 -3.17 10.40
C GLY A 307 17.61 -2.65 8.98
N PHE A 308 17.08 -1.47 8.66
CA PHE A 308 17.28 -0.77 7.38
C PHE A 308 18.50 0.14 7.36
N ALA A 309 19.33 0.15 8.41
CA ALA A 309 20.33 1.21 8.68
C ALA A 309 21.26 1.54 7.49
N SER A 310 21.58 0.56 6.62
CA SER A 310 22.36 0.80 5.39
C SER A 310 21.63 1.62 4.33
N ASP A 311 20.30 1.45 4.23
CA ASP A 311 19.44 2.06 3.20
C ASP A 311 18.56 3.18 3.77
N ALA A 312 18.37 3.24 5.10
CA ALA A 312 17.57 4.21 5.82
C ALA A 312 18.34 4.99 6.89
N PRO A 313 19.30 5.86 6.51
CA PRO A 313 19.96 6.74 7.45
C PRO A 313 18.97 7.55 8.30
N SER A 314 19.36 7.92 9.51
CA SER A 314 18.47 8.57 10.49
C SER A 314 17.88 9.92 10.05
N TYR A 315 18.47 10.55 9.03
CA TYR A 315 17.97 11.83 8.48
C TYR A 315 16.84 11.69 7.46
N LEU A 316 16.51 10.46 7.01
CA LEU A 316 15.43 10.30 6.03
C LEU A 316 14.08 10.74 6.61
N PRO A 317 13.23 11.42 5.82
CA PRO A 317 11.89 11.77 6.25
C PRO A 317 11.06 10.50 6.46
N ILE A 318 10.19 10.55 7.48
CA ILE A 318 9.22 9.49 7.75
C ILE A 318 7.83 10.04 7.50
N TYR A 319 7.07 9.32 6.68
CA TYR A 319 5.68 9.59 6.39
C TYR A 319 4.79 8.52 7.04
N LEU A 320 3.63 8.93 7.53
CA LEU A 320 2.65 8.07 8.21
C LEU A 320 1.32 8.14 7.47
N THR A 321 0.73 6.99 7.19
CA THR A 321 -0.61 6.84 6.64
C THR A 321 -1.33 5.65 7.27
N GLY A 322 -2.50 5.27 6.76
CA GLY A 322 -3.28 4.14 7.24
C GLY A 322 -4.37 4.52 8.24
N GLU A 323 -5.28 3.58 8.46
CA GLU A 323 -6.47 3.79 9.29
C GLU A 323 -6.25 3.62 10.80
N GLY A 324 -5.10 3.02 11.20
CA GLY A 324 -4.89 2.58 12.58
C GLY A 324 -4.65 3.71 13.56
N ILE A 325 -3.72 4.62 13.24
CA ILE A 325 -3.30 5.68 14.15
C ILE A 325 -3.07 7.05 13.51
N ALA A 326 -3.03 7.15 12.17
CA ALA A 326 -2.75 8.41 11.50
C ALA A 326 -3.81 9.50 11.81
N THR A 327 -5.06 9.10 12.02
CA THR A 327 -6.16 9.98 12.41
C THR A 327 -6.29 10.21 13.90
N MET A 328 -5.59 9.42 14.75
CA MET A 328 -5.66 9.52 16.21
C MET A 328 -4.94 10.78 16.68
N ARG A 329 -5.66 11.63 17.42
CA ARG A 329 -5.14 12.91 17.91
C ARG A 329 -3.98 12.71 18.89
N GLY A 330 -2.84 13.28 18.53
CA GLY A 330 -1.62 13.20 19.33
C GLY A 330 -0.70 12.03 19.02
N ALA A 331 -1.17 10.96 18.39
CA ALA A 331 -0.39 9.74 18.15
C ALA A 331 0.88 10.01 17.31
N ARG A 332 0.77 10.77 16.22
CA ARG A 332 1.92 11.16 15.39
C ARG A 332 3.03 11.84 16.19
N LYS A 333 2.64 12.82 17.04
CA LYS A 333 3.61 13.56 17.85
C LYS A 333 4.26 12.65 18.88
N TYR A 334 3.48 11.82 19.56
CA TYR A 334 3.97 10.87 20.55
C TYR A 334 4.96 9.87 19.94
N LEU A 335 4.63 9.29 18.79
CA LEU A 335 5.54 8.38 18.07
C LEU A 335 6.82 9.10 17.62
N ALA A 336 6.72 10.33 17.09
CA ALA A 336 7.87 11.13 16.68
C ALA A 336 8.84 11.36 17.87
N GLU A 337 8.31 11.67 19.04
CA GLU A 337 9.09 11.85 20.27
C GLU A 337 9.76 10.53 20.73
N LYS A 338 9.05 9.40 20.66
CA LYS A 338 9.56 8.09 21.10
C LYS A 338 10.61 7.52 20.13
N ILE A 339 10.40 7.66 18.83
CA ILE A 339 11.34 7.21 17.78
C ILE A 339 12.52 8.19 17.63
N GLY A 340 12.37 9.44 18.12
CA GLY A 340 13.39 10.47 17.99
C GLY A 340 13.54 11.03 16.57
N ARG A 341 12.51 10.93 15.72
CA ARG A 341 12.51 11.37 14.31
C ARG A 341 11.23 12.11 13.98
N ASN A 342 11.32 13.09 13.06
CA ASN A 342 10.12 13.77 12.58
C ASN A 342 9.24 12.81 11.76
N ILE A 343 7.93 12.86 11.98
CA ILE A 343 6.93 12.09 11.27
C ILE A 343 5.88 13.05 10.69
N GLU A 344 5.59 12.92 9.41
CA GLU A 344 4.55 13.68 8.71
C GLU A 344 3.43 12.76 8.25
N ILE A 345 2.17 13.20 8.42
CA ILE A 345 1.02 12.45 7.91
C ILE A 345 0.86 12.76 6.42
N VAL A 346 0.70 11.70 5.62
CA VAL A 346 0.38 11.79 4.20
C VAL A 346 -0.96 11.12 3.93
N THR A 347 -1.71 11.73 3.02
CA THR A 347 -3.06 11.32 2.65
C THR A 347 -3.25 11.41 1.14
N PRO A 348 -4.26 10.73 0.58
CA PRO A 348 -4.57 10.84 -0.83
C PRO A 348 -4.90 12.28 -1.24
N LYS A 349 -4.48 12.66 -2.45
CA LYS A 349 -4.75 13.98 -3.03
C LYS A 349 -5.94 13.94 -4.01
N LEU A 350 -6.99 13.16 -3.69
CA LEU A 350 -8.20 13.06 -4.50
C LEU A 350 -9.35 13.77 -3.80
N PRO A 351 -9.99 14.79 -4.40
CA PRO A 351 -11.11 15.52 -3.76
C PRO A 351 -12.21 14.57 -3.29
N GLY A 352 -12.62 14.72 -2.02
CA GLY A 352 -13.61 13.86 -1.35
C GLY A 352 -13.04 12.56 -0.77
N TYR A 353 -11.73 12.31 -0.96
CA TYR A 353 -11.04 11.13 -0.46
C TYR A 353 -9.64 11.56 0.02
N VAL A 354 -9.60 12.29 1.13
CA VAL A 354 -8.38 12.96 1.63
C VAL A 354 -7.94 12.45 3.00
N ASP A 355 -8.61 11.43 3.53
CA ASP A 355 -8.29 10.86 4.83
C ASP A 355 -7.29 9.71 4.73
N ALA A 356 -6.42 9.56 5.72
CA ALA A 356 -5.39 8.51 5.73
C ALA A 356 -5.97 7.09 5.67
N GLU A 357 -7.16 6.86 6.20
CA GLU A 357 -7.88 5.59 6.15
C GLU A 357 -8.28 5.15 4.72
N GLN A 358 -8.22 6.08 3.77
CA GLN A 358 -8.55 5.84 2.37
C GLN A 358 -7.31 5.64 1.50
N SER A 359 -6.11 5.67 2.09
CA SER A 359 -4.85 5.71 1.35
C SER A 359 -4.65 4.52 0.46
N SER A 360 -4.81 3.28 0.96
CA SER A 360 -4.61 2.07 0.17
C SER A 360 -5.52 2.03 -1.06
N LYS A 361 -6.84 2.13 -0.86
CA LYS A 361 -7.82 2.03 -1.96
C LYS A 361 -7.68 3.13 -3.01
N ILE A 362 -7.35 4.37 -2.59
CA ILE A 362 -7.16 5.47 -3.53
C ILE A 362 -5.81 5.39 -4.23
N ALA A 363 -4.75 5.00 -3.52
CA ALA A 363 -3.44 4.73 -4.13
C ALA A 363 -3.55 3.67 -5.23
N LEU A 364 -4.26 2.57 -4.97
CA LEU A 364 -4.52 1.52 -5.95
C LEU A 364 -5.31 2.05 -7.15
N LEU A 365 -6.32 2.89 -6.96
CA LEU A 365 -7.07 3.48 -8.05
C LEU A 365 -6.20 4.38 -8.94
N LEU A 366 -5.35 5.21 -8.35
CA LEU A 366 -4.47 6.12 -9.06
C LEU A 366 -3.38 5.38 -9.85
N ILE A 367 -2.77 4.36 -9.24
CA ILE A 367 -1.76 3.54 -9.94
C ILE A 367 -2.38 2.69 -11.05
N ALA A 368 -3.61 2.18 -10.85
CA ALA A 368 -4.34 1.43 -11.86
C ALA A 368 -4.61 2.26 -13.12
N ASP A 369 -4.89 3.57 -13.01
CA ASP A 369 -4.96 4.47 -14.17
C ASP A 369 -3.64 4.55 -14.92
N THR A 370 -2.54 4.68 -14.19
CA THR A 370 -1.20 4.76 -14.76
C THR A 370 -0.84 3.47 -15.51
N LEU A 371 -1.07 2.32 -14.86
CA LEU A 371 -0.80 1.01 -15.45
C LEU A 371 -1.74 0.67 -16.62
N SER A 372 -2.95 1.22 -16.65
CA SER A 372 -3.91 1.02 -17.75
C SER A 372 -3.47 1.65 -19.06
N LYS A 373 -2.59 2.64 -19.04
CA LYS A 373 -2.06 3.35 -20.20
C LYS A 373 -0.87 2.64 -20.84
N ARG A 374 -0.14 1.83 -20.07
CA ARG A 374 0.95 1.00 -20.58
C ARG A 374 0.34 -0.14 -21.41
N SER A 375 0.84 -0.37 -22.61
CA SER A 375 0.32 -1.41 -23.52
C SER A 375 0.37 -2.79 -22.86
N VAL A 376 -0.63 -3.63 -23.16
CA VAL A 376 -0.66 -5.05 -22.74
C VAL A 376 0.59 -5.80 -23.22
N GLY A 377 1.22 -5.37 -24.33
CA GLY A 377 2.48 -5.91 -24.83
C GLY A 377 3.67 -5.68 -23.90
N ASP A 378 3.69 -4.58 -23.16
CA ASP A 378 4.82 -4.17 -22.32
C ASP A 378 4.83 -4.90 -20.97
N VAL A 379 3.64 -5.30 -20.48
CA VAL A 379 3.48 -6.00 -19.19
C VAL A 379 3.49 -7.53 -19.37
N ILE A 380 2.88 -8.04 -20.45
CA ILE A 380 2.77 -9.50 -20.70
C ILE A 380 4.09 -10.12 -21.16
N LYS A 381 4.92 -9.40 -21.92
CA LYS A 381 6.26 -9.89 -22.28
C LYS A 381 7.15 -10.10 -21.06
N SER A 382 6.96 -9.34 -19.99
CA SER A 382 7.73 -9.50 -18.74
C SER A 382 7.30 -10.71 -17.91
N ILE A 383 6.01 -11.09 -17.96
CA ILE A 383 5.46 -12.15 -17.10
C ILE A 383 5.54 -13.55 -17.75
N PHE A 384 5.39 -13.64 -19.08
CA PHE A 384 5.25 -14.94 -19.77
C PHE A 384 6.52 -15.48 -20.45
N ASN A 385 7.60 -14.72 -20.59
CA ASN A 385 8.86 -15.24 -21.14
C ASN A 385 9.76 -15.96 -20.13
N GLY A 386 9.42 -15.96 -18.84
CA GLY A 386 10.11 -16.75 -17.80
C GLY A 386 9.74 -18.24 -17.73
N GLY A 387 8.79 -18.71 -18.53
CA GLY A 387 8.21 -20.06 -18.42
C GLY A 387 8.48 -21.03 -19.57
N LYS A 388 9.43 -20.75 -20.47
CA LYS A 388 9.85 -21.71 -21.50
C LYS A 388 11.36 -21.65 -21.72
N LYS A 389 12.07 -22.43 -20.90
CA LYS A 389 13.23 -23.25 -21.31
C LYS A 389 13.41 -24.39 -20.32
#